data_a602844234a41291aca071bd9f6c21ba
#
_entry.id   a602844234a41291aca071bd9f6c21ba
#
_cell.length_a   1.000
_cell.length_b   1.000
_cell.length_c   1.000
_cell.angle_alpha   90.00
_cell.angle_beta   90.00
_cell.angle_gamma   90.00
#
_symmetry.space_group_name_H-M   'P 1'
#
loop_
_entity.id
_entity.type
_entity.pdbx_description
1 polymer ?
#
loop_
_entity_poly.entity_id
_entity_poly.type
_entity_poly.pdbx_seq_one_letter_code
_entity_poly.pdbx_strand_id
1 'polypeptide(L)'
;MNDNVLGAPELTLRQKLWQIHWFFVLMLVVVASVGFAMLYSAAGGDVDPWAKRHALRFGVGIVLMISVAVIDTRLWLRYAYAFYFTVLLLLVAVDVGGAMGMGARRWVNLGFINLQPSELMKIAMVLALARYFHGGSLEDIRRPIFLI
;
A
#
# COMPACT_ATOMS: atom_id res chain seq x y z
N MET A 1 0.00 -3.01 -30.49
CA MET A 1 0.50 -2.96 -29.10
C MET A 1 2.01 -2.81 -29.22
N ASN A 2 2.54 -1.59 -28.96
CA ASN A 2 3.93 -1.29 -29.23
C ASN A 2 4.83 -1.99 -28.19
N ASP A 3 5.46 -3.08 -28.60
CA ASP A 3 6.40 -3.87 -27.79
C ASP A 3 7.68 -3.12 -27.40
N ASN A 4 7.87 -1.91 -27.93
CA ASN A 4 9.03 -1.06 -27.66
C ASN A 4 9.07 -0.46 -26.22
N VAL A 5 7.99 -0.54 -25.45
CA VAL A 5 7.96 -0.10 -24.05
C VAL A 5 8.51 -1.16 -23.10
N LEU A 6 8.60 -2.42 -23.56
CA LEU A 6 9.12 -3.55 -22.78
C LEU A 6 10.64 -3.69 -22.82
N GLY A 7 11.33 -2.92 -23.69
CA GLY A 7 12.78 -3.01 -23.93
C GLY A 7 13.63 -2.01 -23.14
N ALA A 8 13.08 -1.22 -22.23
CA ALA A 8 13.93 -0.39 -21.37
C ALA A 8 14.76 -1.28 -20.44
N PRO A 9 16.09 -1.06 -20.36
CA PRO A 9 16.96 -1.87 -19.51
C PRO A 9 16.44 -1.86 -18.07
N GLU A 10 16.33 -3.06 -17.48
CA GLU A 10 15.91 -3.17 -16.09
C GLU A 10 16.94 -2.47 -15.20
N LEU A 11 16.46 -1.50 -14.44
CA LEU A 11 17.30 -0.78 -13.50
C LEU A 11 17.83 -1.75 -12.45
N THR A 12 19.12 -1.68 -12.16
CA THR A 12 19.73 -2.44 -11.06
C THR A 12 19.14 -2.01 -9.73
N LEU A 13 19.14 -2.90 -8.71
CA LEU A 13 18.65 -2.60 -7.37
C LEU A 13 19.23 -1.30 -6.80
N ARG A 14 20.54 -1.08 -7.04
CA ARG A 14 21.22 0.14 -6.62
C ARG A 14 20.63 1.39 -7.26
N GLN A 15 20.33 1.35 -8.56
CA GLN A 15 19.71 2.47 -9.29
C GLN A 15 18.29 2.74 -8.79
N LYS A 16 17.50 1.70 -8.53
CA LYS A 16 16.15 1.83 -7.95
C LYS A 16 16.17 2.49 -6.56
N LEU A 17 17.12 2.10 -5.71
CA LEU A 17 17.31 2.71 -4.39
C LEU A 17 17.71 4.19 -4.47
N TRP A 18 18.52 4.57 -5.47
CA TRP A 18 18.89 5.99 -5.70
C TRP A 18 17.73 6.83 -6.21
N GLN A 19 16.70 6.24 -6.85
CA GLN A 19 15.50 6.93 -7.30
C GLN A 19 14.48 7.19 -6.18
N ILE A 20 14.67 6.58 -5.00
CA ILE A 20 13.80 6.85 -3.84
C ILE A 20 14.02 8.29 -3.40
N HIS A 21 12.92 9.01 -3.23
CA HIS A 21 12.93 10.35 -2.65
C HIS A 21 13.29 10.31 -1.17
N TRP A 22 14.59 10.29 -0.86
CA TRP A 22 15.11 10.20 0.50
C TRP A 22 14.64 11.34 1.41
N PHE A 23 14.37 12.52 0.85
CA PHE A 23 13.77 13.62 1.58
C PHE A 23 12.39 13.26 2.14
N PHE A 24 11.56 12.55 1.35
CA PHE A 24 10.27 12.06 1.83
C PHE A 24 10.42 11.02 2.96
N VAL A 25 11.37 10.11 2.83
CA VAL A 25 11.68 9.14 3.89
C VAL A 25 12.12 9.85 5.17
N LEU A 26 12.99 10.87 5.05
CA LEU A 26 13.42 11.68 6.19
C LEU A 26 12.23 12.37 6.88
N MET A 27 11.31 12.94 6.11
CA MET A 27 10.08 13.56 6.65
C MET A 27 9.24 12.54 7.43
N LEU A 28 9.08 11.32 6.92
CA LEU A 28 8.36 10.25 7.62
C LEU A 28 9.06 9.89 8.95
N VAL A 29 10.39 9.81 8.95
CA VAL A 29 11.17 9.53 10.16
C VAL A 29 10.99 10.64 11.19
N VAL A 30 11.02 11.91 10.77
CA VAL A 30 10.82 13.07 11.67
C VAL A 30 9.42 13.00 12.32
N VAL A 31 8.38 12.78 11.52
CA VAL A 31 6.99 12.67 12.05
C VAL A 31 6.86 11.48 13.01
N ALA A 32 7.44 10.33 12.66
CA ALA A 32 7.42 9.15 13.52
C ALA A 32 8.20 9.37 14.82
N SER A 33 9.31 10.13 14.79
CA SER A 33 10.09 10.47 15.98
C SER A 33 9.31 11.36 16.94
N VAL A 34 8.52 12.30 16.42
CA VAL A 34 7.61 13.10 17.25
C VAL A 34 6.55 12.21 17.90
N GLY A 35 5.95 11.29 17.14
CA GLY A 35 5.00 10.31 17.70
C GLY A 35 5.62 9.42 18.78
N PHE A 36 6.86 8.97 18.56
CA PHE A 36 7.62 8.21 19.56
C PHE A 36 7.85 9.01 20.84
N ALA A 37 8.29 10.28 20.73
CA ALA A 37 8.53 11.16 21.86
C ALA A 37 7.24 11.41 22.67
N MET A 38 6.11 11.59 21.98
CA MET A 38 4.81 11.78 22.62
C MET A 38 4.38 10.52 23.40
N LEU A 39 4.52 9.34 22.80
CA LEU A 39 4.18 8.08 23.46
C LEU A 39 5.09 7.79 24.66
N TYR A 40 6.38 8.10 24.56
CA TYR A 40 7.34 7.98 25.64
C TYR A 40 7.00 8.92 26.81
N SER A 41 6.65 10.17 26.51
CA SER A 41 6.23 11.16 27.51
C SER A 41 4.91 10.74 28.17
N ALA A 42 3.93 10.26 27.41
CA ALA A 42 2.64 9.80 27.94
C ALA A 42 2.77 8.55 28.82
N ALA A 43 3.82 7.75 28.60
CA ALA A 43 4.13 6.58 29.44
C ALA A 43 4.95 6.92 30.69
N GLY A 44 5.15 8.21 31.01
CA GLY A 44 5.94 8.62 32.17
C GLY A 44 7.43 8.34 32.06
N GLY A 45 7.97 8.23 30.83
CA GLY A 45 9.37 7.90 30.57
C GLY A 45 9.65 6.42 30.40
N ASP A 46 8.63 5.57 30.30
CA ASP A 46 8.78 4.16 30.00
C ASP A 46 8.62 3.90 28.49
N VAL A 47 9.50 3.08 27.93
CA VAL A 47 9.47 2.71 26.51
C VAL A 47 8.42 1.61 26.26
N ASP A 48 8.19 0.74 27.24
CA ASP A 48 7.21 -0.35 27.15
C ASP A 48 5.84 0.08 27.71
N PRO A 49 4.73 -0.32 27.12
CA PRO A 49 4.58 -1.13 25.89
C PRO A 49 4.36 -0.28 24.63
N TRP A 50 4.16 1.03 24.74
CA TRP A 50 3.60 1.83 23.65
C TRP A 50 4.64 2.34 22.65
N ALA A 51 5.71 2.97 23.15
CA ALA A 51 6.75 3.52 22.29
C ALA A 51 7.48 2.41 21.52
N LYS A 52 7.76 1.29 22.14
CA LYS A 52 8.38 0.11 21.52
C LYS A 52 7.52 -0.48 20.39
N ARG A 53 6.20 -0.62 20.63
CA ARG A 53 5.28 -1.10 19.60
C ARG A 53 5.18 -0.13 18.42
N HIS A 54 5.22 1.18 18.69
CA HIS A 54 5.23 2.20 17.65
C HIS A 54 6.50 2.11 16.80
N ALA A 55 7.68 2.06 17.42
CA ALA A 55 8.96 1.92 16.74
C ALA A 55 9.03 0.65 15.88
N LEU A 56 8.56 -0.48 16.40
CA LEU A 56 8.54 -1.74 15.67
C LEU A 56 7.61 -1.68 14.47
N ARG A 57 6.40 -1.14 14.63
CA ARG A 57 5.44 -0.97 13.50
C ARG A 57 5.98 -0.03 12.44
N PHE A 58 6.63 1.06 12.86
CA PHE A 58 7.25 2.01 11.94
C PHE A 58 8.40 1.36 11.18
N GLY A 59 9.27 0.60 11.87
CA GLY A 59 10.36 -0.14 11.24
C GLY A 59 9.87 -1.14 10.18
N VAL A 60 8.85 -1.94 10.51
CA VAL A 60 8.19 -2.84 9.56
C VAL A 60 7.59 -2.07 8.39
N GLY A 61 6.95 -0.93 8.65
CA GLY A 61 6.38 -0.06 7.62
C GLY A 61 7.44 0.48 6.64
N ILE A 62 8.59 0.92 7.14
CA ILE A 62 9.71 1.37 6.30
C ILE A 62 10.27 0.24 5.43
N VAL A 63 10.47 -0.96 6.00
CA VAL A 63 10.93 -2.12 5.23
C VAL A 63 9.94 -2.47 4.13
N LEU A 64 8.65 -2.48 4.44
CA LEU A 64 7.60 -2.76 3.47
C LEU A 64 7.54 -1.67 2.38
N MET A 65 7.65 -0.40 2.74
CA MET A 65 7.69 0.72 1.81
C MET A 65 8.85 0.59 0.82
N ILE A 66 10.06 0.30 1.33
CA ILE A 66 11.25 0.11 0.47
C ILE A 66 11.07 -1.12 -0.42
N SER A 67 10.53 -2.21 0.10
CA SER A 67 10.27 -3.42 -0.68
C SER A 67 9.32 -3.14 -1.86
N VAL A 68 8.23 -2.41 -1.60
CA VAL A 68 7.27 -2.00 -2.64
C VAL A 68 7.92 -1.04 -3.65
N ALA A 69 8.75 -0.10 -3.20
CA ALA A 69 9.42 0.87 -4.06
C ALA A 69 10.44 0.24 -5.03
N VAL A 70 11.05 -0.88 -4.64
CA VAL A 70 12.01 -1.61 -5.47
C VAL A 70 11.32 -2.47 -6.54
N ILE A 71 10.07 -2.88 -6.31
CA ILE A 71 9.30 -3.67 -7.27
C ILE A 71 8.94 -2.80 -8.48
N ASP A 72 9.12 -3.35 -9.68
CA ASP A 72 8.80 -2.64 -10.92
C ASP A 72 7.30 -2.35 -11.03
N THR A 73 6.94 -1.11 -11.37
CA THR A 73 5.55 -0.66 -11.55
C THR A 73 4.80 -1.50 -12.60
N ARG A 74 5.51 -2.04 -13.60
CA ARG A 74 4.95 -2.93 -14.63
C ARG A 74 4.37 -4.20 -14.01
N LEU A 75 5.02 -4.72 -12.96
CA LEU A 75 4.55 -5.90 -12.25
C LEU A 75 3.22 -5.60 -11.53
N TRP A 76 3.15 -4.45 -10.85
CA TRP A 76 1.93 -4.00 -10.19
C TRP A 76 0.77 -3.85 -11.18
N LEU A 77 1.02 -3.22 -12.31
CA LEU A 77 0.00 -3.08 -13.37
C LEU A 77 -0.40 -4.44 -13.94
N ARG A 78 0.57 -5.36 -14.14
CA ARG A 78 0.28 -6.70 -14.68
C ARG A 78 -0.70 -7.48 -13.82
N TYR A 79 -0.53 -7.42 -12.49
CA TYR A 79 -1.34 -8.16 -11.53
C TYR A 79 -2.49 -7.34 -10.92
N ALA A 80 -2.72 -6.12 -11.38
CA ALA A 80 -3.69 -5.19 -10.81
C ALA A 80 -5.11 -5.79 -10.71
N TYR A 81 -5.59 -6.45 -11.76
CA TYR A 81 -6.92 -7.08 -11.75
C TYR A 81 -6.98 -8.30 -10.83
N ALA A 82 -5.93 -9.15 -10.84
CA ALA A 82 -5.88 -10.30 -9.94
C ALA A 82 -5.89 -9.85 -8.47
N PHE A 83 -5.12 -8.81 -8.16
CA PHE A 83 -5.09 -8.19 -6.83
C PHE A 83 -6.46 -7.61 -6.46
N TYR A 84 -7.12 -6.90 -7.37
CA TYR A 84 -8.47 -6.35 -7.18
C TYR A 84 -9.48 -7.45 -6.84
N PHE A 85 -9.52 -8.52 -7.64
CA PHE A 85 -10.45 -9.64 -7.41
C PHE A 85 -10.17 -10.37 -6.09
N THR A 86 -8.90 -10.57 -5.74
CA THR A 86 -8.52 -11.20 -4.47
C THR A 86 -8.98 -10.37 -3.28
N VAL A 87 -8.77 -9.05 -3.31
CA VAL A 87 -9.19 -8.16 -2.23
C VAL A 87 -10.71 -8.04 -2.17
N LEU A 88 -11.39 -8.05 -3.32
CA LEU A 88 -12.85 -8.05 -3.39
C LEU A 88 -13.45 -9.32 -2.74
N LEU A 89 -12.90 -10.49 -3.06
CA LEU A 89 -13.31 -11.74 -2.42
C LEU A 89 -13.06 -11.72 -0.91
N LEU A 90 -11.91 -11.17 -0.48
CA LEU A 90 -11.59 -11.02 0.93
C LEU A 90 -12.59 -10.09 1.63
N LEU A 91 -13.00 -8.99 0.97
CA LEU A 91 -13.99 -8.05 1.50
C LEU A 91 -15.34 -8.75 1.71
N VAL A 92 -15.82 -9.50 0.70
CA VAL A 92 -17.06 -10.27 0.79
C VAL A 92 -16.96 -11.35 1.88
N ALA A 93 -15.85 -12.07 1.96
CA ALA A 93 -15.63 -13.10 2.98
C ALA A 93 -15.69 -12.52 4.41
N VAL A 94 -15.17 -11.30 4.60
CA VAL A 94 -15.22 -10.62 5.91
C VAL A 94 -16.61 -10.12 6.24
N ASP A 95 -17.38 -9.68 5.26
CA ASP A 95 -18.76 -9.23 5.46
C ASP A 95 -19.65 -10.41 5.91
N VAL A 96 -19.41 -11.59 5.35
CA VAL A 96 -20.19 -12.81 5.69
C VAL A 96 -19.71 -13.47 6.97
N GLY A 97 -18.40 -13.58 7.22
CA GLY A 97 -17.81 -14.39 8.31
C GLY A 97 -16.85 -13.67 9.26
N GLY A 98 -16.63 -12.36 9.08
CA GLY A 98 -15.63 -11.60 9.85
C GLY A 98 -15.99 -11.40 11.34
N ALA A 99 -14.96 -11.24 12.17
CA ALA A 99 -15.11 -10.92 13.58
C ALA A 99 -15.77 -9.56 13.79
N MET A 100 -16.76 -9.51 14.68
CA MET A 100 -17.41 -8.25 15.08
C MET A 100 -16.45 -7.44 15.95
N GLY A 101 -15.95 -6.31 15.41
CA GLY A 101 -15.26 -5.29 16.17
C GLY A 101 -16.08 -3.99 16.16
N MET A 102 -16.40 -3.43 17.33
CA MET A 102 -17.16 -2.17 17.48
C MET A 102 -18.48 -2.12 16.68
N GLY A 103 -19.24 -3.23 16.63
CA GLY A 103 -20.56 -3.27 15.97
C GLY A 103 -20.54 -3.47 14.45
N ALA A 104 -19.37 -3.68 13.84
CA ALA A 104 -19.27 -4.01 12.40
C ALA A 104 -18.20 -5.07 12.13
N ARG A 105 -18.51 -5.97 11.20
CA ARG A 105 -17.56 -6.97 10.71
C ARG A 105 -16.62 -6.32 9.72
N ARG A 106 -15.48 -5.80 10.16
CA ARG A 106 -14.55 -5.02 9.32
C ARG A 106 -13.11 -5.49 9.38
N TRP A 107 -12.77 -6.38 10.29
CA TRP A 107 -11.39 -6.75 10.60
C TRP A 107 -11.15 -8.23 10.41
N VAL A 108 -10.05 -8.55 9.74
CA VAL A 108 -9.47 -9.89 9.74
C VAL A 108 -8.38 -9.92 10.80
N ASN A 109 -8.57 -10.75 11.83
CA ASN A 109 -7.54 -10.96 12.83
C ASN A 109 -6.58 -12.05 12.34
N LEU A 110 -5.35 -11.66 12.03
CA LEU A 110 -4.26 -12.56 11.63
C LEU A 110 -3.39 -12.98 12.83
N GLY A 111 -3.89 -12.77 14.06
CA GLY A 111 -3.19 -13.07 15.30
C GLY A 111 -2.28 -11.94 15.79
N PHE A 112 -1.41 -11.43 14.97
CA PHE A 112 -0.46 -10.35 15.30
C PHE A 112 -0.78 -9.02 14.63
N ILE A 113 -1.61 -9.01 13.60
CA ILE A 113 -2.05 -7.81 12.87
C ILE A 113 -3.55 -7.92 12.61
N ASN A 114 -4.28 -6.84 12.89
CA ASN A 114 -5.65 -6.67 12.44
C ASN A 114 -5.63 -5.99 11.07
N LEU A 115 -6.04 -6.71 10.04
CA LEU A 115 -6.08 -6.23 8.67
C LEU A 115 -7.51 -5.83 8.31
N GLN A 116 -7.66 -4.63 7.77
CA GLN A 116 -8.94 -4.14 7.27
C GLN A 116 -8.95 -4.25 5.73
N PRO A 117 -9.75 -5.16 5.15
CA PRO A 117 -9.76 -5.37 3.70
C PRO A 117 -10.16 -4.13 2.90
N SER A 118 -10.97 -3.24 3.47
CA SER A 118 -11.36 -1.99 2.81
C SER A 118 -10.19 -1.04 2.54
N GLU A 119 -9.14 -1.06 3.38
CA GLU A 119 -7.93 -0.28 3.12
C GLU A 119 -7.15 -0.83 1.91
N LEU A 120 -7.06 -2.16 1.82
CA LEU A 120 -6.46 -2.81 0.65
C LEU A 120 -7.29 -2.57 -0.62
N MET A 121 -8.62 -2.51 -0.49
CA MET A 121 -9.51 -2.28 -1.63
C MET A 121 -9.29 -0.91 -2.27
N LYS A 122 -8.98 0.12 -1.49
CA LYS A 122 -8.62 1.45 -2.03
C LYS A 122 -7.41 1.37 -2.94
N ILE A 123 -6.35 0.68 -2.51
CA ILE A 123 -5.12 0.51 -3.30
C ILE A 123 -5.42 -0.34 -4.54
N ALA A 124 -6.15 -1.44 -4.38
CA ALA A 124 -6.52 -2.34 -5.46
C ALA A 124 -7.35 -1.64 -6.54
N MET A 125 -8.28 -0.78 -6.14
CA MET A 125 -9.11 0.01 -7.06
C MET A 125 -8.26 1.02 -7.84
N VAL A 126 -7.35 1.74 -7.19
CA VAL A 126 -6.44 2.69 -7.85
C VAL A 126 -5.56 1.97 -8.88
N LEU A 127 -5.01 0.80 -8.53
CA LEU A 127 -4.19 0.00 -9.45
C LEU A 127 -5.01 -0.53 -10.64
N ALA A 128 -6.24 -1.00 -10.40
CA ALA A 128 -7.12 -1.48 -11.45
C ALA A 128 -7.50 -0.37 -12.42
N LEU A 129 -7.84 0.83 -11.92
CA LEU A 129 -8.11 2.01 -12.73
C LEU A 129 -6.87 2.47 -13.51
N ALA A 130 -5.71 2.52 -12.86
CA ALA A 130 -4.45 2.88 -13.51
C ALA A 130 -4.15 1.92 -14.68
N ARG A 131 -4.38 0.62 -14.51
CA ARG A 131 -4.23 -0.36 -15.58
C ARG A 131 -5.25 -0.15 -16.69
N TYR A 132 -6.50 0.14 -16.34
CA TYR A 132 -7.57 0.38 -17.32
C TYR A 132 -7.24 1.55 -18.24
N PHE A 133 -6.78 2.67 -17.66
CA PHE A 133 -6.41 3.87 -18.41
C PHE A 133 -5.04 3.79 -19.09
N HIS A 134 -4.15 2.90 -18.65
CA HIS A 134 -2.81 2.76 -19.23
C HIS A 134 -2.81 2.33 -20.71
N GLY A 135 -3.85 1.62 -21.15
CA GLY A 135 -3.99 1.14 -22.54
C GLY A 135 -4.78 2.07 -23.46
N GLY A 136 -5.42 3.11 -22.94
CA GLY A 136 -6.24 4.06 -23.69
C GLY A 136 -5.50 5.30 -24.14
N SER A 137 -5.76 5.80 -25.36
CA SER A 137 -5.32 7.15 -25.75
C SER A 137 -6.19 8.20 -25.04
N LEU A 138 -5.65 9.44 -24.87
CA LEU A 138 -6.43 10.54 -24.28
C LEU A 138 -7.70 10.86 -25.09
N GLU A 139 -7.72 10.52 -26.37
CA GLU A 139 -8.89 10.68 -27.25
C GLU A 139 -9.97 9.62 -26.96
N ASP A 140 -9.56 8.40 -26.62
CA ASP A 140 -10.50 7.32 -26.26
C ASP A 140 -11.21 7.61 -24.94
N ILE A 141 -10.53 8.25 -23.98
CA ILE A 141 -11.09 8.65 -22.67
C ILE A 141 -12.17 9.73 -22.84
N ARG A 142 -12.09 10.57 -23.88
CA ARG A 142 -13.09 11.60 -24.18
C ARG A 142 -14.36 11.08 -24.86
N ARG A 143 -14.36 9.85 -25.34
CA ARG A 143 -15.57 9.25 -25.93
C ARG A 143 -16.52 8.80 -24.82
N PRO A 144 -17.82 9.20 -24.87
CA PRO A 144 -18.78 8.85 -23.82
C PRO A 144 -19.03 7.34 -23.69
N ILE A 145 -18.61 6.53 -24.67
CA ILE A 145 -18.69 5.07 -24.68
C ILE A 145 -17.73 4.43 -23.64
N PHE A 146 -16.68 5.15 -23.23
CA PHE A 146 -15.73 4.66 -22.22
C PHE A 146 -16.22 4.87 -20.77
N LEU A 147 -17.35 5.58 -20.60
CA LEU A 147 -17.96 5.87 -19.29
C LEU A 147 -19.18 4.98 -19.00
N ILE A 148 -19.56 4.10 -19.94
CA ILE A 148 -20.59 3.08 -19.80
C ILE A 148 -19.92 1.71 -19.80
#